data_27e283466c92cc6c4afe6d8fceda3f03
#
_entry.id   27e283466c92cc6c4afe6d8fceda3f03
#
_cell.length_a   1.000
_cell.length_b   1.000
_cell.length_c   1.000
_cell.angle_alpha   90.00
_cell.angle_beta   90.00
_cell.angle_gamma   90.00
#
_symmetry.space_group_name_H-M   'P 1'
#
loop_
_entity.id
_entity.type
_entity.pdbx_description
1 polymer ?
#
loop_
_entity_poly.entity_id
_entity_poly.type
_entity_poly.pdbx_seq_one_letter_code
_entity_poly.pdbx_strand_id
1 'polypeptide(L)'
;MAIQIQLRQGTTTEHNTFTGAVGEVTVDTTKDVPVVHDGVTAGGHPVAARANADGTISLIKKDGTSAGTINANGLFNNTLTSTNTNQALTAAQGKVLKDTLDTAFGIGQTYSDVTASRAKNVTYTNTTGRSILVNVCAACTDTDGGLTVTVGDIRVGYSSGQQSNGGGSWLNTITFIVPNFGSYVVSGNSGIAFWVELT
;
A
#
# COMPACT_ATOMS: atom_id res chain seq x y z
N MET A 1 7.34 -23.72 -52.59
CA MET A 1 7.00 -22.46 -53.27
C MET A 1 6.09 -21.69 -52.39
N ALA A 2 6.44 -20.45 -51.97
CA ALA A 2 5.55 -19.62 -51.17
C ALA A 2 4.50 -19.00 -52.10
N ILE A 3 3.21 -19.16 -51.78
CA ILE A 3 2.11 -18.52 -52.50
C ILE A 3 1.88 -17.16 -51.83
N GLN A 4 2.03 -16.09 -52.60
CA GLN A 4 1.69 -14.74 -52.14
C GLN A 4 0.24 -14.46 -52.53
N ILE A 5 -0.58 -14.11 -51.52
CA ILE A 5 -1.93 -13.60 -51.73
C ILE A 5 -1.90 -12.10 -51.42
N GLN A 6 -2.26 -11.30 -52.42
CA GLN A 6 -2.41 -9.86 -52.22
C GLN A 6 -3.90 -9.52 -52.10
N LEU A 7 -4.27 -8.90 -51.01
CA LEU A 7 -5.62 -8.39 -50.79
C LEU A 7 -5.82 -7.09 -51.57
N ARG A 8 -7.07 -6.79 -51.93
CA ARG A 8 -7.43 -5.48 -52.47
C ARG A 8 -7.08 -4.43 -51.43
N GLN A 9 -6.53 -3.31 -51.87
CA GLN A 9 -6.10 -2.24 -50.99
C GLN A 9 -6.54 -0.89 -51.57
N GLY A 10 -6.71 0.09 -50.71
CA GLY A 10 -7.03 1.47 -51.04
C GLY A 10 -6.82 2.40 -49.88
N THR A 11 -6.82 3.67 -50.11
CA THR A 11 -6.82 4.71 -49.07
C THR A 11 -8.15 4.75 -48.34
N THR A 12 -8.20 5.38 -47.17
CA THR A 12 -9.48 5.61 -46.46
C THR A 12 -10.51 6.34 -47.32
N THR A 13 -10.06 7.29 -48.15
CA THR A 13 -10.94 8.03 -49.08
C THR A 13 -11.58 7.12 -50.12
N GLU A 14 -10.80 6.21 -50.71
CA GLU A 14 -11.29 5.22 -51.65
C GLU A 14 -12.24 4.22 -51.00
N HIS A 15 -11.93 3.75 -49.77
CA HIS A 15 -12.82 2.89 -49.02
C HIS A 15 -14.18 3.55 -48.70
N ASN A 16 -14.23 4.84 -48.39
CA ASN A 16 -15.48 5.53 -48.04
C ASN A 16 -16.56 5.43 -49.13
N THR A 17 -16.17 5.17 -50.37
CA THR A 17 -17.10 5.01 -51.49
C THR A 17 -17.19 3.58 -52.01
N PHE A 18 -16.41 2.66 -51.49
CA PHE A 18 -16.34 1.28 -51.91
C PHE A 18 -17.20 0.36 -51.04
N THR A 19 -18.13 -0.37 -51.62
CA THR A 19 -18.91 -1.43 -50.99
C THR A 19 -18.41 -2.77 -51.47
N GLY A 20 -17.62 -3.48 -50.67
CA GLY A 20 -17.12 -4.81 -50.99
C GLY A 20 -18.17 -5.89 -50.80
N ALA A 21 -17.93 -7.07 -51.39
CA ALA A 21 -18.81 -8.23 -51.24
C ALA A 21 -18.87 -8.70 -49.76
N VAL A 22 -19.92 -9.44 -49.39
CA VAL A 22 -20.04 -10.05 -48.04
C VAL A 22 -18.85 -10.93 -47.76
N GLY A 23 -18.13 -10.64 -46.67
CA GLY A 23 -16.93 -11.39 -46.27
C GLY A 23 -15.64 -11.03 -47.04
N GLU A 24 -15.69 -10.07 -47.97
CA GLU A 24 -14.50 -9.55 -48.60
C GLU A 24 -13.62 -8.82 -47.57
N VAL A 25 -12.32 -9.06 -47.60
CA VAL A 25 -11.32 -8.36 -46.78
C VAL A 25 -10.45 -7.51 -47.70
N THR A 26 -10.38 -6.22 -47.36
CA THR A 26 -9.48 -5.27 -48.05
C THR A 26 -8.52 -4.66 -47.04
N VAL A 27 -7.55 -3.87 -47.47
CA VAL A 27 -6.61 -3.14 -46.59
C VAL A 27 -6.73 -1.65 -46.83
N ASP A 28 -7.09 -0.91 -45.76
CA ASP A 28 -6.99 0.55 -45.76
C ASP A 28 -5.52 0.94 -45.51
N THR A 29 -4.86 1.42 -46.59
CA THR A 29 -3.43 1.75 -46.56
C THR A 29 -3.12 3.07 -45.88
N THR A 30 -4.11 3.92 -45.61
CA THR A 30 -3.94 5.14 -44.82
C THR A 30 -3.89 4.83 -43.33
N LYS A 31 -4.66 3.83 -42.92
CA LYS A 31 -4.78 3.42 -41.50
C LYS A 31 -3.97 2.16 -41.17
N ASP A 32 -3.41 1.50 -42.17
CA ASP A 32 -2.73 0.19 -42.07
C ASP A 32 -3.59 -0.87 -41.33
N VAL A 33 -4.87 -0.96 -41.70
CA VAL A 33 -5.80 -1.89 -41.06
C VAL A 33 -6.56 -2.72 -42.12
N PRO A 34 -6.86 -4.00 -41.83
CA PRO A 34 -7.80 -4.76 -42.60
C PRO A 34 -9.24 -4.24 -42.40
N VAL A 35 -10.01 -4.29 -43.46
CA VAL A 35 -11.42 -3.90 -43.48
C VAL A 35 -12.25 -5.08 -43.96
N VAL A 36 -13.26 -5.48 -43.21
CA VAL A 36 -14.20 -6.54 -43.58
C VAL A 36 -15.47 -5.91 -44.13
N HIS A 37 -15.92 -6.38 -45.30
CA HIS A 37 -17.13 -5.88 -45.96
C HIS A 37 -18.33 -6.78 -45.70
N ASP A 38 -19.51 -6.16 -45.58
CA ASP A 38 -20.79 -6.82 -45.35
C ASP A 38 -21.74 -6.78 -46.58
N GLY A 39 -21.26 -6.27 -47.69
CA GLY A 39 -22.02 -6.14 -48.93
C GLY A 39 -22.96 -4.94 -48.99
N VAL A 40 -23.06 -4.15 -47.91
CA VAL A 40 -24.03 -3.06 -47.79
C VAL A 40 -23.39 -1.75 -47.36
N THR A 41 -22.47 -1.82 -46.42
CA THR A 41 -21.83 -0.63 -45.82
C THR A 41 -20.69 -0.14 -46.71
N ALA A 42 -20.83 1.07 -47.26
CA ALA A 42 -19.72 1.74 -47.91
C ALA A 42 -18.58 1.99 -46.92
N GLY A 43 -17.37 1.69 -47.30
CA GLY A 43 -16.20 1.77 -46.40
C GLY A 43 -15.94 0.51 -45.59
N GLY A 44 -16.91 -0.42 -45.50
CA GLY A 44 -16.76 -1.65 -44.73
C GLY A 44 -16.53 -1.38 -43.21
N HIS A 45 -16.04 -2.41 -42.52
CA HIS A 45 -15.80 -2.37 -41.07
C HIS A 45 -14.31 -2.59 -40.80
N PRO A 46 -13.55 -1.57 -40.40
CA PRO A 46 -12.14 -1.76 -40.05
C PRO A 46 -12.04 -2.67 -38.80
N VAL A 47 -11.14 -3.66 -38.92
CA VAL A 47 -10.85 -4.59 -37.83
C VAL A 47 -9.56 -4.14 -37.16
N ALA A 48 -9.68 -3.33 -36.12
CA ALA A 48 -8.51 -2.94 -35.36
C ALA A 48 -8.81 -2.51 -33.91
N ALA A 49 -8.00 -3.02 -33.03
CA ALA A 49 -7.61 -2.25 -31.84
C ALA A 49 -6.37 -1.44 -32.26
N ARG A 50 -6.47 -0.13 -32.30
CA ARG A 50 -5.38 0.74 -32.74
C ARG A 50 -4.66 1.31 -31.54
N ALA A 51 -3.36 1.07 -31.48
CA ALA A 51 -2.50 1.81 -30.57
C ALA A 51 -2.32 3.24 -31.11
N ASN A 52 -2.67 4.23 -30.31
CA ASN A 52 -2.49 5.64 -30.63
C ASN A 52 -1.11 6.11 -30.14
N ALA A 53 -0.61 7.19 -30.75
CA ALA A 53 0.68 7.77 -30.38
C ALA A 53 0.72 8.32 -28.94
N ASP A 54 -0.43 8.57 -28.31
CA ASP A 54 -0.59 9.01 -26.94
C ASP A 54 -0.61 7.86 -25.90
N GLY A 55 -0.37 6.61 -26.35
CA GLY A 55 -0.37 5.42 -25.50
C GLY A 55 -1.78 4.89 -25.18
N THR A 56 -2.82 5.40 -25.85
CA THR A 56 -4.17 4.86 -25.74
C THR A 56 -4.43 3.78 -26.79
N ILE A 57 -5.43 2.93 -26.55
CA ILE A 57 -5.93 1.93 -27.51
C ILE A 57 -7.37 2.31 -27.85
N SER A 58 -7.62 2.62 -29.12
CA SER A 58 -8.98 2.84 -29.61
C SER A 58 -9.70 1.53 -29.83
N LEU A 59 -10.89 1.40 -29.25
CA LEU A 59 -11.85 0.33 -29.56
C LEU A 59 -12.78 0.81 -30.67
N ILE A 60 -12.89 0.05 -31.74
CA ILE A 60 -13.72 0.40 -32.88
C ILE A 60 -14.96 -0.50 -32.88
N LYS A 61 -16.13 0.08 -32.97
CA LYS A 61 -17.40 -0.63 -33.14
C LYS A 61 -17.53 -1.21 -34.54
N LYS A 62 -18.48 -2.13 -34.72
CA LYS A 62 -18.80 -2.73 -36.03
C LYS A 62 -19.11 -1.67 -37.12
N ASP A 63 -19.69 -0.54 -36.73
CA ASP A 63 -20.00 0.57 -37.64
C ASP A 63 -18.80 1.47 -37.98
N GLY A 64 -17.57 1.09 -37.53
CA GLY A 64 -16.37 1.88 -37.75
C GLY A 64 -16.22 3.09 -36.83
N THR A 65 -17.21 3.38 -35.96
CA THR A 65 -17.11 4.46 -34.98
C THR A 65 -16.31 4.03 -33.75
N SER A 66 -15.75 4.99 -33.01
CA SER A 66 -15.06 4.67 -31.75
C SER A 66 -16.07 4.22 -30.69
N ALA A 67 -15.82 3.06 -30.10
CA ALA A 67 -16.50 2.62 -28.88
C ALA A 67 -15.93 3.29 -27.61
N GLY A 68 -14.83 3.99 -27.76
CA GLY A 68 -14.06 4.61 -26.71
C GLY A 68 -12.58 4.30 -26.83
N THR A 69 -11.79 4.88 -25.97
CA THR A 69 -10.37 4.61 -25.85
C THR A 69 -10.07 3.99 -24.50
N ILE A 70 -9.21 2.99 -24.51
CA ILE A 70 -8.59 2.46 -23.29
C ILE A 70 -7.26 3.17 -23.13
N ASN A 71 -7.10 3.96 -22.09
CA ASN A 71 -5.81 4.49 -21.71
C ASN A 71 -5.12 3.48 -20.80
N ALA A 72 -4.13 2.76 -21.34
CA ALA A 72 -3.40 1.76 -20.57
C ALA A 72 -2.67 2.41 -19.37
N ASN A 73 -2.20 3.65 -19.53
CA ASN A 73 -1.62 4.44 -18.43
C ASN A 73 -2.68 4.93 -17.45
N GLY A 74 -3.94 5.06 -17.89
CA GLY A 74 -5.06 5.50 -17.07
C GLY A 74 -5.80 4.37 -16.34
N LEU A 75 -5.48 3.10 -16.63
CA LEU A 75 -6.09 1.94 -15.95
C LEU A 75 -5.48 1.67 -14.57
N PHE A 76 -4.28 2.13 -14.35
CA PHE A 76 -3.54 1.90 -13.12
C PHE A 76 -3.24 3.21 -12.41
N ASN A 77 -3.47 3.23 -11.12
CA ASN A 77 -3.12 4.36 -10.27
C ASN A 77 -1.86 4.05 -9.46
N ASN A 78 -0.89 4.93 -9.55
CA ASN A 78 0.35 4.82 -8.77
C ASN A 78 0.38 5.79 -7.56
N THR A 79 -0.80 6.20 -7.08
CA THR A 79 -0.94 7.12 -5.96
C THR A 79 -1.95 6.59 -4.96
N LEU A 80 -1.54 6.41 -3.69
CA LEU A 80 -2.43 5.93 -2.62
C LEU A 80 -3.53 6.93 -2.25
N THR A 81 -3.37 8.21 -2.60
CA THR A 81 -4.33 9.27 -2.27
C THR A 81 -5.37 9.51 -3.36
N SER A 82 -5.38 8.70 -4.42
CA SER A 82 -6.36 8.85 -5.50
C SER A 82 -7.76 8.45 -5.03
N THR A 83 -8.74 9.27 -5.37
CA THR A 83 -10.17 8.99 -5.17
C THR A 83 -10.84 8.37 -6.39
N ASN A 84 -10.08 8.03 -7.43
CA ASN A 84 -10.61 7.46 -8.66
C ASN A 84 -11.06 6.01 -8.43
N THR A 85 -12.36 5.75 -8.61
CA THR A 85 -12.98 4.43 -8.42
C THR A 85 -12.81 3.48 -9.60
N ASN A 86 -12.33 3.99 -10.75
CA ASN A 86 -12.23 3.24 -12.00
C ASN A 86 -10.80 2.79 -12.35
N GLN A 87 -9.86 3.01 -11.45
CA GLN A 87 -8.46 2.65 -11.64
C GLN A 87 -8.00 1.60 -10.62
N ALA A 88 -7.31 0.58 -11.09
CA ALA A 88 -6.68 -0.40 -10.21
C ALA A 88 -5.40 0.18 -9.58
N LEU A 89 -5.16 -0.16 -8.32
CA LEU A 89 -3.89 0.15 -7.64
C LEU A 89 -2.76 -0.68 -8.26
N THR A 90 -1.62 -0.05 -8.53
CA THR A 90 -0.45 -0.81 -9.04
C THR A 90 0.12 -1.75 -7.98
N ALA A 91 0.80 -2.81 -8.41
CA ALA A 91 1.51 -3.71 -7.50
C ALA A 91 2.56 -2.96 -6.67
N ALA A 92 3.19 -1.92 -7.23
CA ALA A 92 4.13 -1.07 -6.50
C ALA A 92 3.46 -0.35 -5.32
N GLN A 93 2.27 0.21 -5.52
CA GLN A 93 1.50 0.86 -4.46
C GLN A 93 0.93 -0.15 -3.45
N GLY A 94 0.54 -1.33 -3.91
CA GLY A 94 0.16 -2.44 -3.03
C GLY A 94 1.31 -2.85 -2.10
N LYS A 95 2.55 -2.87 -2.61
CA LYS A 95 3.73 -3.11 -1.78
C LYS A 95 3.96 -1.99 -0.76
N VAL A 96 3.85 -0.72 -1.16
CA VAL A 96 3.97 0.42 -0.24
C VAL A 96 2.94 0.34 0.89
N LEU A 97 1.69 0.01 0.57
CA LEU A 97 0.64 -0.17 1.57
C LEU A 97 0.96 -1.32 2.53
N LYS A 98 1.40 -2.46 1.99
CA LYS A 98 1.81 -3.60 2.81
C LYS A 98 2.96 -3.24 3.74
N ASP A 99 4.03 -2.61 3.23
CA ASP A 99 5.19 -2.23 4.03
C ASP A 99 4.80 -1.23 5.14
N THR A 100 3.88 -0.31 4.84
CA THR A 100 3.34 0.63 5.84
C THR A 100 2.53 -0.11 6.92
N LEU A 101 1.70 -1.07 6.53
CA LEU A 101 0.94 -1.89 7.48
C LEU A 101 1.87 -2.76 8.35
N ASP A 102 2.88 -3.37 7.76
CA ASP A 102 3.82 -4.24 8.49
C ASP A 102 4.61 -3.49 9.58
N THR A 103 4.75 -2.17 9.43
CA THR A 103 5.40 -1.30 10.42
C THR A 103 4.40 -0.62 11.37
N ALA A 104 3.09 -0.79 11.15
CA ALA A 104 2.07 -0.19 12.01
C ALA A 104 2.08 -0.83 13.41
N PHE A 105 1.82 0.00 14.42
CA PHE A 105 1.76 -0.43 15.80
C PHE A 105 0.69 -1.52 16.01
N GLY A 106 1.05 -2.57 16.72
CA GLY A 106 0.16 -3.69 17.07
C GLY A 106 0.05 -4.78 16.00
N ILE A 107 0.48 -4.55 14.75
CA ILE A 107 0.40 -5.56 13.69
C ILE A 107 1.64 -6.45 13.71
N GLY A 108 1.45 -7.76 13.92
CA GLY A 108 2.53 -8.74 13.95
C GLY A 108 3.49 -8.58 15.13
N GLN A 109 3.14 -7.78 16.13
CA GLN A 109 3.91 -7.65 17.38
C GLN A 109 3.46 -8.69 18.40
N THR A 110 4.37 -9.13 19.24
CA THR A 110 4.11 -10.08 20.33
C THR A 110 4.63 -9.54 21.66
N TYR A 111 3.97 -9.90 22.74
CA TYR A 111 4.45 -9.58 24.08
C TYR A 111 5.60 -10.48 24.48
N SER A 112 6.66 -9.86 25.00
CA SER A 112 7.82 -10.55 25.53
C SER A 112 8.09 -10.08 26.98
N ASP A 113 8.25 -11.03 27.90
CA ASP A 113 8.74 -10.73 29.24
C ASP A 113 10.26 -10.49 29.15
N VAL A 114 10.66 -9.26 29.45
CA VAL A 114 12.05 -8.83 29.42
C VAL A 114 12.60 -8.49 30.81
N THR A 115 11.88 -8.85 31.88
CA THR A 115 12.21 -8.54 33.26
C THR A 115 13.66 -8.90 33.60
N ALA A 116 14.10 -10.08 33.20
CA ALA A 116 15.47 -10.54 33.47
C ALA A 116 16.57 -9.83 32.67
N SER A 117 16.20 -9.16 31.57
CA SER A 117 17.15 -8.49 30.67
C SER A 117 17.11 -6.97 30.72
N ARG A 118 16.29 -6.40 31.62
CA ARG A 118 16.14 -4.95 31.81
C ARG A 118 16.51 -4.55 33.22
N ALA A 119 17.09 -3.38 33.35
CA ALA A 119 17.49 -2.80 34.64
C ALA A 119 17.08 -1.34 34.71
N LYS A 120 16.79 -0.88 35.93
CA LYS A 120 16.55 0.54 36.21
C LYS A 120 17.79 1.39 35.95
N ASN A 121 17.59 2.66 35.60
CA ASN A 121 18.62 3.64 35.32
C ASN A 121 19.54 3.29 34.13
N VAL A 122 19.10 2.39 33.26
CA VAL A 122 19.76 2.05 31.99
C VAL A 122 18.92 2.61 30.85
N THR A 123 19.58 3.23 29.89
CA THR A 123 18.93 3.72 28.67
C THR A 123 18.81 2.57 27.67
N TYR A 124 17.59 2.33 27.20
CA TYR A 124 17.28 1.38 26.16
C TYR A 124 16.78 2.13 24.93
N THR A 125 17.24 1.73 23.76
CA THR A 125 16.81 2.30 22.47
C THR A 125 15.97 1.29 21.71
N ASN A 126 14.82 1.72 21.23
CA ASN A 126 13.98 0.90 20.38
C ASN A 126 14.56 0.81 18.97
N THR A 127 15.06 -0.37 18.60
CA THR A 127 15.64 -0.65 17.28
C THR A 127 14.81 -1.62 16.45
N THR A 128 13.54 -1.82 16.81
CA THR A 128 12.66 -2.83 16.17
C THR A 128 12.12 -2.45 14.79
N GLY A 129 12.32 -1.19 14.37
CA GLY A 129 11.78 -0.66 13.11
C GLY A 129 10.36 -0.10 13.23
N ARG A 130 9.71 -0.22 14.40
CA ARG A 130 8.35 0.25 14.68
C ARG A 130 8.23 0.77 16.11
N SER A 131 7.13 1.42 16.45
CA SER A 131 6.85 1.79 17.84
C SER A 131 6.60 0.54 18.68
N ILE A 132 7.08 0.53 19.94
CA ILE A 132 6.83 -0.54 20.88
C ILE A 132 5.99 -0.01 22.04
N LEU A 133 5.19 -0.88 22.68
CA LEU A 133 4.55 -0.60 23.94
C LEU A 133 5.34 -1.29 25.04
N VAL A 134 5.66 -0.53 26.07
CA VAL A 134 6.38 -1.02 27.25
C VAL A 134 5.45 -0.94 28.45
N ASN A 135 5.39 -2.01 29.20
CA ASN A 135 4.63 -2.12 30.44
C ASN A 135 5.58 -2.51 31.58
N VAL A 136 5.72 -1.65 32.56
CA VAL A 136 6.57 -1.87 33.73
C VAL A 136 5.74 -1.83 34.98
N CYS A 137 5.80 -2.90 35.75
CA CYS A 137 5.15 -2.97 37.04
C CYS A 137 6.16 -2.80 38.17
N ALA A 138 5.92 -1.79 38.98
CA ALA A 138 6.69 -1.54 40.19
C ALA A 138 6.14 -2.39 41.38
N ALA A 139 7.02 -3.06 42.08
CA ALA A 139 6.76 -3.59 43.38
C ALA A 139 7.11 -2.51 44.42
N CYS A 140 6.14 -1.75 44.85
CA CYS A 140 6.33 -0.67 45.83
C CYS A 140 6.20 -1.21 47.26
N THR A 141 7.14 -0.85 48.13
CA THR A 141 7.04 -1.04 49.56
C THR A 141 6.80 0.32 50.25
N ASP A 142 6.42 0.31 51.48
CA ASP A 142 5.91 1.48 52.22
C ASP A 142 6.79 2.74 52.24
N THR A 143 8.05 2.62 51.85
CA THR A 143 9.04 3.73 51.92
C THR A 143 9.61 4.11 50.56
N ASP A 144 9.26 3.40 49.49
CA ASP A 144 9.90 3.60 48.22
C ASP A 144 9.17 4.59 47.33
N GLY A 145 9.91 5.51 46.76
CA GLY A 145 9.39 6.63 46.00
C GLY A 145 8.97 6.29 44.56
N GLY A 146 8.35 5.14 44.29
CA GLY A 146 7.79 4.82 42.97
C GLY A 146 8.81 4.71 41.83
N LEU A 147 8.27 4.69 40.63
CA LEU A 147 9.03 4.70 39.36
C LEU A 147 8.73 5.96 38.58
N THR A 148 9.72 6.40 37.81
CA THR A 148 9.62 7.44 36.79
C THR A 148 10.06 6.85 35.46
N VAL A 149 9.32 7.16 34.42
CA VAL A 149 9.67 6.77 33.04
C VAL A 149 9.87 8.01 32.19
N THR A 150 10.98 8.08 31.48
CA THR A 150 11.25 9.09 30.45
C THR A 150 11.42 8.42 29.09
N VAL A 151 10.88 9.05 28.04
CA VAL A 151 11.12 8.71 26.65
C VAL A 151 11.80 9.91 26.01
N GLY A 152 13.03 9.73 25.55
CA GLY A 152 13.92 10.86 25.29
C GLY A 152 14.06 11.71 26.56
N ASP A 153 13.83 13.01 26.43
CA ASP A 153 13.91 13.97 27.54
C ASP A 153 12.56 14.22 28.22
N ILE A 154 11.50 13.51 27.83
CA ILE A 154 10.13 13.75 28.31
C ILE A 154 9.73 12.68 29.33
N ARG A 155 9.31 13.11 30.51
CA ARG A 155 8.68 12.22 31.49
C ARG A 155 7.28 11.84 31.02
N VAL A 156 7.10 10.55 30.69
CA VAL A 156 5.84 9.99 30.17
C VAL A 156 5.06 9.20 31.21
N GLY A 157 5.69 8.84 32.33
CA GLY A 157 5.03 8.08 33.38
C GLY A 157 5.67 8.30 34.74
N TYR A 158 4.84 8.22 35.75
CA TYR A 158 5.23 8.24 37.16
C TYR A 158 4.27 7.37 37.98
N SER A 159 4.82 6.55 38.84
CA SER A 159 4.05 5.86 39.86
C SER A 159 4.54 6.28 41.24
N SER A 160 3.65 6.73 42.12
CA SER A 160 4.00 6.99 43.50
C SER A 160 3.91 5.72 44.33
N GLY A 161 4.89 5.48 45.20
CA GLY A 161 4.70 4.58 46.34
C GLY A 161 3.65 5.17 47.26
N GLN A 162 2.57 4.46 47.56
CA GLN A 162 1.66 4.88 48.61
C GLN A 162 2.05 4.21 49.93
N GLN A 163 2.16 5.00 50.98
CA GLN A 163 2.27 4.48 52.32
C GLN A 163 0.93 3.84 52.74
N SER A 164 0.92 2.56 53.03
CA SER A 164 -0.18 1.96 53.76
C SER A 164 0.23 1.78 55.22
N ASN A 165 -0.61 2.20 56.11
CA ASN A 165 -0.39 2.02 57.59
C ASN A 165 -0.39 0.54 58.03
N GLY A 166 -0.31 -0.42 57.07
CA GLY A 166 -0.45 -1.84 57.32
C GLY A 166 0.66 -2.75 56.75
N GLY A 167 1.76 -2.24 56.24
CA GLY A 167 2.90 -3.09 55.79
C GLY A 167 2.62 -3.92 54.57
N GLY A 168 1.81 -3.45 53.63
CA GLY A 168 1.49 -4.14 52.37
C GLY A 168 2.41 -3.78 51.23
N SER A 169 2.61 -4.71 50.32
CA SER A 169 3.28 -4.49 49.01
C SER A 169 2.24 -4.14 47.95
N TRP A 170 2.45 -3.08 47.19
CA TRP A 170 1.54 -2.60 46.17
C TRP A 170 2.19 -2.73 44.79
N LEU A 171 1.39 -3.10 43.78
CA LEU A 171 1.84 -3.17 42.39
C LEU A 171 1.30 -1.96 41.63
N ASN A 172 2.19 -1.12 41.10
CA ASN A 172 1.86 0.01 40.26
C ASN A 172 2.42 -0.20 38.85
N THR A 173 1.57 -0.09 37.87
CA THR A 173 1.94 -0.33 36.48
C THR A 173 2.01 0.97 35.68
N ILE A 174 3.08 1.16 34.92
CA ILE A 174 3.23 2.25 33.95
C ILE A 174 3.31 1.64 32.58
N THR A 175 2.41 2.09 31.71
CA THR A 175 2.39 1.69 30.29
C THR A 175 2.69 2.91 29.44
N PHE A 176 3.62 2.77 28.49
CA PHE A 176 4.04 3.87 27.61
C PHE A 176 4.47 3.35 26.26
N ILE A 177 4.46 4.24 25.25
CA ILE A 177 4.91 3.94 23.91
C ILE A 177 6.30 4.53 23.68
N VAL A 178 7.19 3.76 23.09
CA VAL A 178 8.51 4.21 22.63
C VAL A 178 8.52 4.23 21.11
N PRO A 179 8.66 5.39 20.47
CA PRO A 179 8.76 5.48 19.02
C PRO A 179 9.94 4.68 18.47
N ASN A 180 9.90 4.35 17.18
CA ASN A 180 11.07 3.77 16.52
C ASN A 180 12.27 4.72 16.66
N PHE A 181 13.44 4.15 16.99
CA PHE A 181 14.68 4.86 17.37
C PHE A 181 14.56 5.75 18.63
N GLY A 182 13.43 5.76 19.31
CA GLY A 182 13.30 6.43 20.60
C GLY A 182 14.06 5.71 21.71
N SER A 183 14.63 6.47 22.63
CA SER A 183 15.26 5.92 23.84
C SER A 183 14.36 6.11 25.04
N TYR A 184 14.43 5.21 25.99
CA TYR A 184 13.68 5.33 27.25
C TYR A 184 14.50 4.86 28.45
N VAL A 185 14.14 5.39 29.60
CA VAL A 185 14.73 5.04 30.89
C VAL A 185 13.62 4.84 31.92
N VAL A 186 13.72 3.78 32.69
CA VAL A 186 12.92 3.56 33.89
C VAL A 186 13.84 3.80 35.10
N SER A 187 13.47 4.73 35.95
CA SER A 187 14.23 5.14 37.15
C SER A 187 13.38 5.14 38.40
N GLY A 188 13.99 5.18 39.54
CA GLY A 188 13.31 5.22 40.84
C GLY A 188 13.76 4.14 41.82
N ASN A 189 13.18 4.12 42.99
CA ASN A 189 13.63 3.26 44.11
C ASN A 189 12.86 1.95 44.22
N SER A 190 11.62 1.89 43.71
CA SER A 190 10.80 0.68 43.79
C SER A 190 11.43 -0.49 43.02
N GLY A 191 11.22 -1.71 43.50
CA GLY A 191 11.56 -2.93 42.79
C GLY A 191 10.77 -3.06 41.48
N ILE A 192 11.24 -3.88 40.58
CA ILE A 192 10.51 -4.26 39.38
C ILE A 192 9.86 -5.64 39.62
N ALA A 193 8.54 -5.72 39.50
CA ALA A 193 7.81 -6.97 39.57
C ALA A 193 7.83 -7.69 38.23
N PHE A 194 7.56 -6.95 37.12
CA PHE A 194 7.69 -7.43 35.76
C PHE A 194 7.93 -6.27 34.79
N TRP A 195 8.50 -6.60 33.63
CA TRP A 195 8.76 -5.69 32.53
C TRP A 195 8.45 -6.42 31.23
N VAL A 196 7.47 -5.92 30.50
CA VAL A 196 6.96 -6.55 29.29
C VAL A 196 7.02 -5.56 28.15
N GLU A 197 7.47 -6.01 27.00
CA GLU A 197 7.52 -5.23 25.77
C GLU A 197 6.68 -5.89 24.67
N LEU A 198 5.86 -5.11 23.96
CA LEU A 198 5.20 -5.50 22.71
C LEU A 198 6.11 -5.10 21.56
N THR A 199 6.78 -6.07 20.97
CA THR A 199 7.81 -5.85 19.94
C THR A 199 7.55 -6.64 18.65
#